data_d46bf2e5f2fd7906aa609071382eb379
#
_entry.id   d46bf2e5f2fd7906aa609071382eb379
#
_cell.length_a   1.000
_cell.length_b   1.000
_cell.length_c   1.000
_cell.angle_alpha   90.00
_cell.angle_beta   90.00
_cell.angle_gamma   90.00
#
_symmetry.space_group_name_H-M   'P 1'
#
loop_
_entity.id
_entity.type
_entity.pdbx_description
1 polymer ?
#
loop_
_entity_poly.entity_id
_entity_poly.type
_entity_poly.pdbx_seq_one_letter_code
_entity_poly.pdbx_strand_id
1 'polypeptide(L)'
;MHIESGARSDVGRVRKNNEDSFRAEPSLELFVLSDGMGGQASGEVASALAVETVVDYCRAAAEENGAPEFCGEPTPGLSERTNRLASAIRLANRKIFESGAKDPARKGMGATIVACWITDRRLSLAHVGDSRVYLLRSGSFEQLTADHSLVADLVRSGVLTPQQAEVSEQQSILTRALGTQPAVQVDADEQLLLVGDVLLLCSDGLSRTVTNPEIASTLETHPDPQKAVDRLIELANENGGEDNVTAIVVRVAPEPKGLLARCRRWWNSEK
;
A
#
# COMPACT_ATOMS: atom_id res chain seq x y z
N MET A 1 10.60 -9.27 17.91
CA MET A 1 9.60 -9.34 16.83
C MET A 1 10.36 -9.45 15.52
N HIS A 2 9.93 -10.28 14.61
CA HIS A 2 10.52 -10.48 13.29
C HIS A 2 9.43 -10.26 12.24
N ILE A 3 9.75 -9.59 11.15
CA ILE A 3 8.82 -9.34 10.04
C ILE A 3 9.17 -10.27 8.90
N GLU A 4 8.17 -11.02 8.42
CA GLU A 4 8.24 -11.84 7.23
C GLU A 4 7.28 -11.27 6.18
N SER A 5 7.66 -11.26 4.91
CA SER A 5 6.82 -10.70 3.86
C SER A 5 6.88 -11.51 2.57
N GLY A 6 5.80 -11.47 1.83
CA GLY A 6 5.70 -11.94 0.46
C GLY A 6 4.98 -10.88 -0.38
N ALA A 7 5.31 -10.78 -1.65
CA ALA A 7 4.71 -9.81 -2.55
C ALA A 7 4.66 -10.33 -3.98
N ARG A 8 3.61 -9.95 -4.71
CA ARG A 8 3.46 -10.26 -6.13
C ARG A 8 2.53 -9.26 -6.80
N SER A 9 2.82 -8.98 -8.05
CA SER A 9 1.95 -8.27 -8.98
C SER A 9 1.69 -9.12 -10.21
N ASP A 10 0.49 -9.03 -10.78
CA ASP A 10 0.08 -9.76 -11.98
C ASP A 10 -0.78 -8.83 -12.86
N VAL A 11 -0.61 -8.94 -14.18
CA VAL A 11 -1.32 -8.09 -15.13
C VAL A 11 -2.82 -8.36 -15.20
N GLY A 12 -3.27 -9.49 -14.63
CA GLY A 12 -4.65 -9.96 -14.78
C GLY A 12 -4.88 -10.71 -16.08
N ARG A 13 -6.15 -10.90 -16.47
CA ARG A 13 -6.55 -11.65 -17.67
C ARG A 13 -7.02 -10.75 -18.80
N VAL A 14 -7.38 -9.50 -18.52
CA VAL A 14 -8.01 -8.57 -19.47
C VAL A 14 -7.07 -7.46 -19.89
N ARG A 15 -6.29 -6.93 -18.95
CA ARG A 15 -5.33 -5.84 -19.20
C ARG A 15 -4.14 -6.33 -20.04
N LYS A 16 -3.52 -5.41 -20.77
CA LYS A 16 -2.30 -5.69 -21.58
C LYS A 16 -1.03 -5.24 -20.87
N ASN A 17 -1.13 -4.17 -20.08
CA ASN A 17 -0.04 -3.59 -19.31
C ASN A 17 -0.36 -3.70 -17.83
N ASN A 18 0.67 -3.76 -17.01
CA ASN A 18 0.56 -3.66 -15.57
C ASN A 18 0.91 -2.23 -15.16
N GLU A 19 -0.08 -1.48 -14.67
CA GLU A 19 0.09 -0.11 -14.19
C GLU A 19 0.27 -0.07 -12.66
N ASP A 20 0.19 -1.22 -11.98
CA ASP A 20 0.54 -1.35 -10.57
C ASP A 20 2.06 -1.33 -10.37
N SER A 21 2.49 -0.75 -9.28
CA SER A 21 3.87 -0.79 -8.79
C SER A 21 3.91 -1.08 -7.30
N PHE A 22 4.92 -1.80 -6.85
CA PHE A 22 5.10 -2.05 -5.44
C PHE A 22 6.58 -2.15 -5.05
N ARG A 23 6.86 -1.99 -3.75
CA ARG A 23 8.15 -2.28 -3.16
C ARG A 23 7.96 -2.87 -1.76
N ALA A 24 8.63 -3.99 -1.52
CA ALA A 24 8.85 -4.51 -0.20
C ALA A 24 10.34 -4.33 0.13
N GLU A 25 10.65 -3.55 1.15
CA GLU A 25 12.02 -3.29 1.63
C GLU A 25 12.18 -3.85 3.06
N PRO A 26 12.48 -5.14 3.21
CA PRO A 26 12.53 -5.78 4.53
C PRO A 26 13.57 -5.17 5.47
N SER A 27 14.67 -4.63 4.92
CA SER A 27 15.73 -3.97 5.70
C SER A 27 15.27 -2.68 6.38
N LEU A 28 14.28 -2.01 5.81
CA LEU A 28 13.63 -0.82 6.35
C LEU A 28 12.28 -1.13 7.02
N GLU A 29 11.81 -2.37 6.91
CA GLU A 29 10.44 -2.77 7.27
C GLU A 29 9.38 -1.85 6.63
N LEU A 30 9.63 -1.46 5.36
CA LEU A 30 8.82 -0.55 4.56
C LEU A 30 8.15 -1.32 3.41
N PHE A 31 6.84 -1.15 3.27
CA PHE A 31 6.00 -1.79 2.26
C PHE A 31 5.16 -0.72 1.57
N VAL A 32 5.25 -0.62 0.25
CA VAL A 32 4.59 0.41 -0.55
C VAL A 32 3.94 -0.24 -1.77
N LEU A 33 2.71 0.14 -2.05
CA LEU A 33 1.95 -0.28 -3.23
C LEU A 33 1.24 0.93 -3.83
N SER A 34 1.20 1.00 -5.14
CA SER A 34 0.58 2.08 -5.91
C SER A 34 -0.06 1.50 -7.15
N ASP A 35 -1.32 1.86 -7.41
CA ASP A 35 -2.08 1.54 -8.60
C ASP A 35 -2.11 2.78 -9.50
N GLY A 36 -1.64 2.61 -10.72
CA GLY A 36 -1.49 3.70 -11.67
C GLY A 36 -2.73 3.88 -12.55
N MET A 37 -3.12 5.12 -12.77
CA MET A 37 -4.21 5.47 -13.66
C MET A 37 -3.77 6.48 -14.72
N GLY A 38 -4.23 6.27 -15.95
CA GLY A 38 -3.94 7.18 -17.08
C GLY A 38 -4.04 6.48 -18.43
N GLY A 39 -4.12 7.26 -19.51
CA GLY A 39 -4.08 6.72 -20.88
C GLY A 39 -2.65 6.43 -21.34
N GLN A 40 -2.46 5.44 -22.24
CA GLN A 40 -1.19 5.16 -22.96
C GLN A 40 0.06 5.02 -22.06
N ALA A 41 0.07 4.05 -21.12
CA ALA A 41 1.19 3.77 -20.22
C ALA A 41 1.56 4.90 -19.21
N SER A 42 0.71 5.90 -19.06
CA SER A 42 0.98 7.00 -18.12
C SER A 42 0.74 6.58 -16.68
N GLY A 43 -0.16 5.62 -16.42
CA GLY A 43 -0.41 5.03 -15.10
C GLY A 43 0.81 4.31 -14.56
N GLU A 44 1.48 3.47 -15.38
CA GLU A 44 2.71 2.78 -15.02
C GLU A 44 3.82 3.75 -14.56
N VAL A 45 3.96 4.88 -15.28
CA VAL A 45 4.95 5.91 -14.90
C VAL A 45 4.57 6.58 -13.57
N ALA A 46 3.28 6.85 -13.36
CA ALA A 46 2.82 7.49 -12.13
C ALA A 46 3.01 6.61 -10.91
N SER A 47 2.60 5.33 -10.98
CA SER A 47 2.73 4.36 -9.90
C SER A 47 4.21 4.07 -9.56
N ALA A 48 5.06 3.88 -10.58
CA ALA A 48 6.49 3.68 -10.38
C ALA A 48 7.14 4.89 -9.71
N LEU A 49 6.84 6.11 -10.18
CA LEU A 49 7.37 7.33 -9.60
C LEU A 49 6.88 7.55 -8.16
N ALA A 50 5.63 7.15 -7.85
CA ALA A 50 5.10 7.19 -6.50
C ALA A 50 5.89 6.28 -5.56
N VAL A 51 6.03 5.01 -5.92
CA VAL A 51 6.72 4.00 -5.11
C VAL A 51 8.19 4.37 -4.91
N GLU A 52 8.92 4.70 -5.98
CA GLU A 52 10.34 5.07 -5.90
C GLU A 52 10.56 6.30 -5.01
N THR A 53 9.71 7.34 -5.17
CA THR A 53 9.84 8.56 -4.35
C THR A 53 9.64 8.27 -2.87
N VAL A 54 8.64 7.46 -2.52
CA VAL A 54 8.36 7.12 -1.11
C VAL A 54 9.51 6.29 -0.52
N VAL A 55 9.99 5.28 -1.25
CA VAL A 55 11.10 4.43 -0.79
C VAL A 55 12.38 5.24 -0.58
N ASP A 56 12.76 6.08 -1.55
CA ASP A 56 13.97 6.88 -1.45
C ASP A 56 13.90 7.91 -0.32
N TYR A 57 12.75 8.56 -0.14
CA TYR A 57 12.54 9.49 0.97
C TYR A 57 12.65 8.76 2.34
N CYS A 58 11.98 7.61 2.49
CA CYS A 58 12.00 6.86 3.74
C CYS A 58 13.40 6.29 4.03
N ARG A 59 14.13 5.86 2.99
CA ARG A 59 15.51 5.40 3.14
C ARG A 59 16.41 6.53 3.66
N ALA A 60 16.36 7.70 3.03
CA ALA A 60 17.12 8.86 3.49
C ALA A 60 16.69 9.31 4.90
N ALA A 61 15.41 9.21 5.24
CA ALA A 61 14.92 9.55 6.58
C ALA A 61 15.31 8.54 7.67
N ALA A 62 15.70 7.32 7.29
CA ALA A 62 16.22 6.31 8.23
C ALA A 62 17.71 6.47 8.55
N GLU A 63 18.46 7.26 7.76
CA GLU A 63 19.85 7.57 7.99
C GLU A 63 20.00 8.68 9.06
N GLU A 64 20.95 8.53 10.00
CA GLU A 64 21.11 9.43 11.16
C GLU A 64 21.35 10.91 10.81
N ASN A 65 21.90 11.22 9.62
CA ASN A 65 22.29 12.58 9.23
C ASN A 65 21.65 13.05 7.91
N GLY A 66 20.64 12.37 7.38
CA GLY A 66 20.15 12.59 6.02
C GLY A 66 18.66 12.81 5.89
N ALA A 67 17.93 13.03 6.99
CA ALA A 67 16.47 13.15 6.93
C ALA A 67 16.05 14.34 6.04
N PRO A 68 15.29 14.09 4.94
CA PRO A 68 14.82 15.16 4.06
C PRO A 68 13.93 16.16 4.80
N GLU A 69 13.84 17.39 4.29
CA GLU A 69 12.85 18.35 4.80
C GLU A 69 11.40 17.83 4.61
N PHE A 70 10.52 18.24 5.52
CA PHE A 70 9.11 17.89 5.40
C PHE A 70 8.47 18.55 4.18
N CYS A 71 7.74 17.75 3.40
CA CYS A 71 6.85 18.23 2.36
C CYS A 71 5.46 18.44 2.94
N GLY A 72 5.12 19.69 3.27
CA GLY A 72 3.89 20.07 3.96
C GLY A 72 3.99 19.98 5.48
N GLU A 73 2.94 20.44 6.16
CA GLU A 73 2.89 20.51 7.61
C GLU A 73 2.73 19.11 8.25
N PRO A 74 3.50 18.81 9.31
CA PRO A 74 3.28 17.63 10.12
C PRO A 74 1.90 17.64 10.79
N THR A 75 1.26 16.48 10.87
CA THR A 75 -0.01 16.30 11.57
C THR A 75 0.25 16.16 13.07
N PRO A 76 -0.33 17.05 13.91
CA PRO A 76 -0.20 16.93 15.36
C PRO A 76 -0.72 15.60 15.89
N GLY A 77 -0.04 15.00 16.87
CA GLY A 77 -0.43 13.75 17.49
C GLY A 77 0.11 12.49 16.81
N LEU A 78 0.61 12.58 15.57
CA LEU A 78 1.31 11.49 14.92
C LEU A 78 2.83 11.55 15.22
N SER A 79 3.48 10.39 15.22
CA SER A 79 4.92 10.30 15.39
C SER A 79 5.67 10.98 14.23
N GLU A 80 6.95 11.29 14.44
CA GLU A 80 7.81 11.82 13.39
C GLU A 80 7.86 10.89 12.18
N ARG A 81 7.95 9.58 12.40
CA ARG A 81 8.00 8.57 11.33
C ARG A 81 6.75 8.58 10.46
N THR A 82 5.57 8.64 11.06
CA THR A 82 4.30 8.71 10.33
C THR A 82 4.18 10.01 9.56
N ASN A 83 4.60 11.12 10.15
CA ASN A 83 4.66 12.41 9.47
C ASN A 83 5.65 12.40 8.31
N ARG A 84 6.79 11.71 8.42
CA ARG A 84 7.75 11.51 7.32
C ARG A 84 7.16 10.67 6.19
N LEU A 85 6.43 9.61 6.52
CA LEU A 85 5.74 8.79 5.53
C LEU A 85 4.70 9.61 4.75
N ALA A 86 3.88 10.40 5.44
CA ALA A 86 2.94 11.32 4.81
C ALA A 86 3.64 12.39 3.95
N SER A 87 4.79 12.90 4.42
CA SER A 87 5.63 13.84 3.67
C SER A 87 6.18 13.22 2.38
N ALA A 88 6.64 11.97 2.43
CA ALA A 88 7.10 11.22 1.27
C ALA A 88 6.00 11.11 0.18
N ILE A 89 4.76 10.81 0.60
CA ILE A 89 3.60 10.71 -0.29
C ILE A 89 3.26 12.09 -0.90
N ARG A 90 3.31 13.17 -0.12
CA ARG A 90 3.10 14.54 -0.66
C ARG A 90 4.19 14.90 -1.67
N LEU A 91 5.44 14.50 -1.44
CA LEU A 91 6.52 14.69 -2.40
C LEU A 91 6.29 13.88 -3.68
N ALA A 92 5.83 12.63 -3.56
CA ALA A 92 5.46 11.80 -4.71
C ALA A 92 4.35 12.46 -5.54
N ASN A 93 3.29 12.96 -4.89
CA ASN A 93 2.24 13.72 -5.56
C ASN A 93 2.80 14.90 -6.37
N ARG A 94 3.67 15.71 -5.78
CA ARG A 94 4.29 16.86 -6.45
C ARG A 94 5.06 16.43 -7.69
N LYS A 95 5.90 15.38 -7.57
CA LYS A 95 6.69 14.88 -8.70
C LYS A 95 5.83 14.37 -9.85
N ILE A 96 4.74 13.64 -9.54
CA ILE A 96 3.81 13.12 -10.56
C ILE A 96 3.11 14.30 -11.24
N PHE A 97 2.55 15.24 -10.49
CA PHE A 97 1.89 16.42 -11.02
C PHE A 97 2.81 17.25 -11.93
N GLU A 98 4.05 17.52 -11.48
CA GLU A 98 5.03 18.26 -12.29
C GLU A 98 5.46 17.50 -13.55
N SER A 99 5.58 16.17 -13.49
CA SER A 99 5.89 15.34 -14.64
C SER A 99 4.78 15.37 -15.67
N GLY A 100 3.52 15.28 -15.24
CA GLY A 100 2.34 15.39 -16.11
C GLY A 100 2.17 16.79 -16.73
N ALA A 101 2.61 17.85 -16.02
CA ALA A 101 2.58 19.22 -16.54
C ALA A 101 3.67 19.50 -17.60
N LYS A 102 4.81 18.80 -17.52
CA LYS A 102 5.95 19.01 -18.43
C LYS A 102 5.83 18.22 -19.74
N ASP A 103 5.12 17.09 -19.72
CA ASP A 103 5.03 16.17 -20.87
C ASP A 103 3.54 15.96 -21.26
N PRO A 104 3.13 16.49 -22.44
CA PRO A 104 1.75 16.30 -22.90
C PRO A 104 1.30 14.84 -23.00
N ALA A 105 2.23 13.90 -23.24
CA ALA A 105 1.95 12.46 -23.29
C ALA A 105 1.59 11.88 -21.91
N ARG A 106 1.97 12.57 -20.83
CA ARG A 106 1.72 12.19 -19.42
C ARG A 106 0.62 13.02 -18.77
N LYS A 107 -0.05 13.87 -19.55
CA LYS A 107 -1.11 14.75 -19.04
C LYS A 107 -2.25 13.94 -18.45
N GLY A 108 -2.59 14.23 -17.18
CA GLY A 108 -3.66 13.55 -16.45
C GLY A 108 -3.28 12.19 -15.87
N MET A 109 -1.99 11.82 -15.88
CA MET A 109 -1.54 10.66 -15.14
C MET A 109 -1.75 10.85 -13.64
N GLY A 110 -2.07 9.77 -12.97
CA GLY A 110 -2.24 9.73 -11.52
C GLY A 110 -1.99 8.35 -10.98
N ALA A 111 -2.02 8.23 -9.67
CA ALA A 111 -1.91 6.95 -9.02
C ALA A 111 -2.56 6.98 -7.63
N THR A 112 -2.95 5.82 -7.13
CA THR A 112 -3.17 5.59 -5.70
C THR A 112 -1.83 5.43 -5.00
N ILE A 113 -1.82 5.38 -3.70
CA ILE A 113 -0.71 4.87 -2.90
C ILE A 113 -1.17 4.39 -1.54
N VAL A 114 -0.58 3.32 -1.08
CA VAL A 114 -0.66 2.84 0.29
C VAL A 114 0.73 2.45 0.76
N ALA A 115 1.12 2.89 1.95
CA ALA A 115 2.44 2.65 2.52
C ALA A 115 2.35 2.29 4.00
N CYS A 116 3.11 1.26 4.39
CA CYS A 116 3.26 0.77 5.75
C CYS A 116 4.75 0.80 6.12
N TRP A 117 5.11 1.54 7.20
CA TRP A 117 6.47 1.59 7.73
C TRP A 117 6.47 1.14 9.19
N ILE A 118 7.10 0.00 9.45
CA ILE A 118 7.08 -0.63 10.77
C ILE A 118 8.36 -0.31 11.53
N THR A 119 8.27 0.00 12.81
CA THR A 119 9.42 0.20 13.70
C THR A 119 8.99 -0.03 15.13
N ASP A 120 9.77 -0.83 15.87
CA ASP A 120 9.53 -1.08 17.29
C ASP A 120 8.08 -1.47 17.60
N ARG A 121 7.46 -2.32 16.75
CA ARG A 121 6.08 -2.78 16.83
C ARG A 121 5.02 -1.70 16.52
N ARG A 122 5.43 -0.52 16.10
CA ARG A 122 4.51 0.51 15.64
C ARG A 122 4.44 0.50 14.12
N LEU A 123 3.25 0.36 13.60
CA LEU A 123 2.92 0.56 12.20
C LEU A 123 2.63 2.04 11.98
N SER A 124 3.37 2.69 11.10
CA SER A 124 2.99 3.95 10.47
C SER A 124 2.30 3.61 9.16
N LEU A 125 1.06 4.04 8.99
CA LEU A 125 0.24 3.83 7.80
C LEU A 125 -0.05 5.18 7.16
N ALA A 126 0.07 5.28 5.83
CA ALA A 126 -0.39 6.45 5.08
C ALA A 126 -0.90 6.05 3.70
N HIS A 127 -1.96 6.73 3.19
CA HIS A 127 -2.55 6.39 1.90
C HIS A 127 -3.23 7.57 1.21
N VAL A 128 -3.40 7.40 -0.11
CA VAL A 128 -4.23 8.21 -1.01
C VAL A 128 -4.82 7.28 -2.07
N GLY A 129 -6.14 7.29 -2.28
CA GLY A 129 -6.83 6.45 -3.24
C GLY A 129 -7.62 5.33 -2.59
N ASP A 130 -7.87 4.25 -3.32
CA ASP A 130 -8.67 3.09 -2.94
C ASP A 130 -7.88 1.76 -2.89
N SER A 131 -6.56 1.82 -3.05
CA SER A 131 -5.69 0.72 -2.60
C SER A 131 -5.77 0.60 -1.08
N ARG A 132 -5.83 -0.64 -0.58
CA ARG A 132 -6.23 -0.90 0.81
C ARG A 132 -5.13 -1.54 1.65
N VAL A 133 -5.21 -1.30 2.95
CA VAL A 133 -4.50 -2.08 3.98
C VAL A 133 -5.52 -2.74 4.89
N TYR A 134 -5.33 -4.03 5.10
CA TYR A 134 -6.10 -4.83 6.05
C TYR A 134 -5.20 -5.35 7.16
N LEU A 135 -5.81 -5.54 8.34
CA LEU A 135 -5.20 -6.22 9.48
C LEU A 135 -6.02 -7.46 9.84
N LEU A 136 -5.38 -8.63 9.84
CA LEU A 136 -5.91 -9.83 10.44
C LEU A 136 -5.26 -10.02 11.81
N ARG A 137 -6.08 -9.98 12.87
CA ARG A 137 -5.66 -10.12 14.26
C ARG A 137 -6.62 -11.03 15.01
N SER A 138 -6.13 -12.16 15.51
CA SER A 138 -6.93 -13.10 16.33
C SER A 138 -8.27 -13.47 15.70
N GLY A 139 -8.31 -13.71 14.38
CA GLY A 139 -9.50 -14.05 13.62
C GLY A 139 -10.40 -12.84 13.23
N SER A 140 -10.10 -11.63 13.70
CA SER A 140 -10.75 -10.41 13.22
C SER A 140 -10.03 -9.87 11.99
N PHE A 141 -10.76 -9.60 10.91
CA PHE A 141 -10.24 -9.02 9.67
C PHE A 141 -10.83 -7.63 9.47
N GLU A 142 -9.99 -6.63 9.47
CA GLU A 142 -10.37 -5.21 9.47
C GLU A 142 -9.63 -4.43 8.38
N GLN A 143 -10.33 -3.58 7.65
CA GLN A 143 -9.74 -2.61 6.74
C GLN A 143 -9.26 -1.40 7.54
N LEU A 144 -7.97 -1.09 7.48
CA LEU A 144 -7.36 0.05 8.18
C LEU A 144 -7.44 1.36 7.39
N THR A 145 -7.57 1.29 6.07
CA THR A 145 -7.68 2.46 5.17
C THR A 145 -9.14 2.79 4.88
N ALA A 146 -9.43 4.06 4.63
CA ALA A 146 -10.75 4.50 4.14
C ALA A 146 -10.62 4.91 2.66
N ASP A 147 -11.32 4.20 1.77
CA ASP A 147 -11.23 4.47 0.33
C ASP A 147 -11.58 5.92 -0.02
N HIS A 148 -10.78 6.53 -0.88
CA HIS A 148 -11.05 7.83 -1.49
C HIS A 148 -11.74 7.62 -2.84
N SER A 149 -12.94 7.06 -2.82
CA SER A 149 -13.78 6.81 -3.98
C SER A 149 -15.16 7.43 -3.80
N LEU A 150 -15.82 7.71 -4.93
CA LEU A 150 -17.19 8.29 -4.93
C LEU A 150 -18.16 7.39 -4.16
N VAL A 151 -18.10 6.08 -4.39
CA VAL A 151 -19.00 5.13 -3.71
C VAL A 151 -18.75 5.08 -2.20
N ALA A 152 -17.51 5.17 -1.76
CA ALA A 152 -17.18 5.23 -0.32
C ALA A 152 -17.70 6.53 0.32
N ASP A 153 -17.63 7.66 -0.38
CA ASP A 153 -18.20 8.94 0.07
C ASP A 153 -19.74 8.87 0.17
N LEU A 154 -20.39 8.23 -0.79
CA LEU A 154 -21.85 8.03 -0.78
C LEU A 154 -22.30 7.09 0.34
N VAL A 155 -21.53 6.06 0.66
CA VAL A 155 -21.78 5.19 1.83
C VAL A 155 -21.61 5.96 3.13
N ARG A 156 -20.54 6.72 3.29
CA ARG A 156 -20.29 7.53 4.50
C ARG A 156 -21.37 8.59 4.74
N SER A 157 -21.91 9.16 3.67
CA SER A 157 -23.01 10.13 3.75
C SER A 157 -24.41 9.49 3.90
N GLY A 158 -24.49 8.15 3.89
CA GLY A 158 -25.76 7.41 4.03
C GLY A 158 -26.64 7.42 2.77
N VAL A 159 -26.10 7.82 1.61
CA VAL A 159 -26.80 7.83 0.32
C VAL A 159 -26.87 6.41 -0.27
N LEU A 160 -25.81 5.63 -0.11
CA LEU A 160 -25.76 4.22 -0.51
C LEU A 160 -25.55 3.31 0.71
N THR A 161 -26.10 2.11 0.65
CA THR A 161 -25.67 1.03 1.56
C THR A 161 -24.35 0.41 1.06
N PRO A 162 -23.56 -0.27 1.93
CA PRO A 162 -22.37 -1.00 1.48
C PRO A 162 -22.65 -1.96 0.33
N GLN A 163 -23.78 -2.70 0.38
CA GLN A 163 -24.18 -3.65 -0.66
C GLN A 163 -24.50 -2.96 -2.00
N GLN A 164 -25.09 -1.77 -1.97
CA GLN A 164 -25.33 -0.98 -3.19
C GLN A 164 -24.02 -0.44 -3.79
N ALA A 165 -23.04 -0.11 -2.95
CA ALA A 165 -21.72 0.32 -3.38
C ALA A 165 -20.96 -0.79 -4.12
N GLU A 166 -21.06 -2.05 -3.63
CA GLU A 166 -20.40 -3.22 -4.23
C GLU A 166 -20.85 -3.55 -5.65
N VAL A 167 -22.04 -3.11 -6.07
CA VAL A 167 -22.59 -3.36 -7.42
C VAL A 167 -22.72 -2.08 -8.26
N SER A 168 -22.16 -0.97 -7.78
CA SER A 168 -22.23 0.32 -8.46
C SER A 168 -21.30 0.39 -9.66
N GLU A 169 -21.74 0.90 -10.79
CA GLU A 169 -20.88 1.19 -11.95
C GLU A 169 -19.87 2.32 -11.68
N GLN A 170 -19.98 3.01 -10.56
CA GLN A 170 -19.14 4.14 -10.18
C GLN A 170 -18.01 3.76 -9.20
N GLN A 171 -17.75 2.47 -8.99
CA GLN A 171 -16.71 1.99 -8.03
C GLN A 171 -15.31 2.49 -8.35
N SER A 172 -14.99 2.67 -9.65
CA SER A 172 -13.67 3.11 -10.10
C SER A 172 -13.45 4.63 -10.06
N ILE A 173 -14.47 5.41 -9.64
CA ILE A 173 -14.34 6.87 -9.59
C ILE A 173 -13.62 7.28 -8.30
N LEU A 174 -12.36 7.66 -8.42
CA LEU A 174 -11.58 8.20 -7.31
C LEU A 174 -11.94 9.65 -7.03
N THR A 175 -12.10 9.99 -5.75
CA THR A 175 -12.27 11.37 -5.28
C THR A 175 -10.94 12.01 -4.87
N ARG A 176 -9.89 11.19 -4.69
CA ARG A 176 -8.54 11.63 -4.36
C ARG A 176 -7.49 10.66 -4.93
N ALA A 177 -6.51 11.21 -5.66
CA ALA A 177 -5.40 10.45 -6.23
C ALA A 177 -4.15 11.35 -6.36
N LEU A 178 -2.98 10.74 -6.40
CA LEU A 178 -1.71 11.42 -6.64
C LEU A 178 -1.65 11.98 -8.08
N GLY A 179 -0.99 13.10 -8.26
CA GLY A 179 -0.69 13.72 -9.56
C GLY A 179 -1.85 14.48 -10.20
N THR A 180 -3.08 14.39 -9.68
CA THR A 180 -4.26 15.06 -10.23
C THR A 180 -4.36 16.54 -9.83
N GLN A 181 -3.76 16.90 -8.69
CA GLN A 181 -3.75 18.24 -8.14
C GLN A 181 -2.34 18.59 -7.65
N PRO A 182 -1.96 19.90 -7.60
CA PRO A 182 -0.63 20.30 -7.14
C PRO A 182 -0.33 19.94 -5.67
N ALA A 183 -1.38 19.79 -4.86
CA ALA A 183 -1.30 19.34 -3.47
C ALA A 183 -2.35 18.26 -3.22
N VAL A 184 -2.05 17.32 -2.32
CA VAL A 184 -2.94 16.25 -1.93
C VAL A 184 -3.01 16.14 -0.41
N GLN A 185 -4.20 15.86 0.10
CA GLN A 185 -4.37 15.45 1.50
C GLN A 185 -4.04 13.97 1.60
N VAL A 186 -3.10 13.65 2.49
CA VAL A 186 -2.69 12.27 2.81
C VAL A 186 -3.36 11.87 4.11
N ASP A 187 -4.09 10.76 4.11
CA ASP A 187 -4.60 10.17 5.33
C ASP A 187 -3.51 9.29 5.95
N ALA A 188 -3.28 9.45 7.25
CA ALA A 188 -2.24 8.75 7.98
C ALA A 188 -2.71 8.35 9.38
N ASP A 189 -2.28 7.18 9.84
CA ASP A 189 -2.63 6.59 11.13
C ASP A 189 -1.48 5.75 11.70
N GLU A 190 -1.63 5.36 12.96
CA GLU A 190 -0.66 4.53 13.68
C GLU A 190 -1.35 3.38 14.39
N GLN A 191 -0.76 2.19 14.28
CA GLN A 191 -1.23 0.99 14.98
C GLN A 191 -0.10 0.32 15.74
N LEU A 192 -0.41 -0.22 16.92
CA LEU A 192 0.51 -1.11 17.63
C LEU A 192 0.34 -2.54 17.10
N LEU A 193 1.40 -3.12 16.58
CA LEU A 193 1.41 -4.50 16.09
C LEU A 193 1.72 -5.49 17.21
N LEU A 194 1.06 -6.64 17.15
CA LEU A 194 1.22 -7.77 18.03
C LEU A 194 1.81 -8.96 17.26
N VAL A 195 2.52 -9.83 17.97
CA VAL A 195 2.96 -11.11 17.39
C VAL A 195 1.71 -11.92 17.00
N GLY A 196 1.70 -12.39 15.76
CA GLY A 196 0.56 -13.07 15.16
C GLY A 196 -0.28 -12.20 14.23
N ASP A 197 -0.08 -10.88 14.21
CA ASP A 197 -0.74 -10.00 13.25
C ASP A 197 -0.30 -10.28 11.82
N VAL A 198 -1.24 -10.12 10.89
CA VAL A 198 -0.98 -10.18 9.46
C VAL A 198 -1.53 -8.91 8.81
N LEU A 199 -0.68 -8.18 8.10
CA LEU A 199 -1.09 -7.07 7.25
C LEU A 199 -1.19 -7.55 5.80
N LEU A 200 -2.19 -7.05 5.08
CA LEU A 200 -2.31 -7.18 3.64
C LEU A 200 -2.42 -5.78 3.04
N LEU A 201 -1.52 -5.44 2.13
CA LEU A 201 -1.66 -4.29 1.24
C LEU A 201 -2.09 -4.81 -0.12
N CYS A 202 -3.07 -4.20 -0.77
CA CYS A 202 -3.50 -4.63 -2.10
C CYS A 202 -4.05 -3.48 -2.95
N SER A 203 -3.96 -3.63 -4.28
CA SER A 203 -4.70 -2.82 -5.25
C SER A 203 -6.16 -3.26 -5.33
N ASP A 204 -6.97 -2.48 -6.01
CA ASP A 204 -8.41 -2.72 -6.16
C ASP A 204 -8.72 -3.99 -6.96
N GLY A 205 -7.84 -4.42 -7.88
CA GLY A 205 -7.98 -5.68 -8.61
C GLY A 205 -8.08 -6.91 -7.71
N LEU A 206 -7.52 -6.87 -6.48
CA LEU A 206 -7.77 -7.90 -5.48
C LEU A 206 -9.09 -7.65 -4.74
N SER A 207 -9.25 -6.48 -4.15
CA SER A 207 -10.35 -6.22 -3.21
C SER A 207 -11.73 -6.12 -3.86
N ARG A 208 -11.81 -5.96 -5.18
CA ARG A 208 -13.06 -6.01 -5.96
C ARG A 208 -13.43 -7.41 -6.43
N THR A 209 -12.47 -8.32 -6.51
CA THR A 209 -12.67 -9.64 -7.09
C THR A 209 -12.69 -10.76 -6.05
N VAL A 210 -12.05 -10.56 -4.89
CA VAL A 210 -11.99 -11.54 -3.80
C VAL A 210 -12.66 -10.95 -2.57
N THR A 211 -13.62 -11.67 -2.00
CA THR A 211 -14.37 -11.20 -0.83
C THR A 211 -13.53 -11.17 0.45
N ASN A 212 -13.86 -10.30 1.39
CA ASN A 212 -13.17 -10.21 2.68
C ASN A 212 -13.07 -11.55 3.43
N PRO A 213 -14.12 -12.41 3.48
CA PRO A 213 -14.02 -13.76 4.08
C PRO A 213 -13.02 -14.67 3.37
N GLU A 214 -12.95 -14.63 2.03
CA GLU A 214 -11.99 -15.44 1.25
C GLU A 214 -10.56 -14.97 1.47
N ILE A 215 -10.33 -13.64 1.52
CA ILE A 215 -9.03 -13.05 1.84
C ILE A 215 -8.60 -13.49 3.24
N ALA A 216 -9.46 -13.32 4.26
CA ALA A 216 -9.16 -13.70 5.64
C ALA A 216 -8.82 -15.19 5.75
N SER A 217 -9.65 -16.07 5.16
CA SER A 217 -9.42 -17.53 5.14
C SER A 217 -8.10 -17.89 4.45
N THR A 218 -7.75 -17.21 3.35
CA THR A 218 -6.48 -17.44 2.64
C THR A 218 -5.29 -17.07 3.52
N LEU A 219 -5.34 -15.90 4.20
CA LEU A 219 -4.30 -15.48 5.12
C LEU A 219 -4.14 -16.41 6.33
N GLU A 220 -5.22 -16.99 6.84
CA GLU A 220 -5.19 -17.95 7.97
C GLU A 220 -4.62 -19.29 7.55
N THR A 221 -5.00 -19.80 6.38
CA THR A 221 -4.64 -21.16 5.93
C THR A 221 -3.25 -21.25 5.28
N HIS A 222 -2.66 -20.12 4.87
CA HIS A 222 -1.33 -20.05 4.27
C HIS A 222 -0.35 -19.28 5.17
N PRO A 223 0.32 -19.92 6.13
CA PRO A 223 1.23 -19.24 7.07
C PRO A 223 2.49 -18.64 6.39
N ASP A 224 2.92 -19.16 5.25
CA ASP A 224 3.97 -18.57 4.43
C ASP A 224 3.42 -17.34 3.68
N PRO A 225 3.99 -16.13 3.87
CA PRO A 225 3.45 -14.92 3.27
C PRO A 225 3.50 -14.93 1.74
N GLN A 226 4.52 -15.56 1.13
CA GLN A 226 4.58 -15.64 -0.33
C GLN A 226 3.50 -16.57 -0.90
N LYS A 227 3.26 -17.72 -0.25
CA LYS A 227 2.18 -18.63 -0.66
C LYS A 227 0.80 -18.00 -0.48
N ALA A 228 0.62 -17.19 0.57
CA ALA A 228 -0.63 -16.45 0.78
C ALA A 228 -0.86 -15.46 -0.37
N VAL A 229 0.15 -14.67 -0.74
CA VAL A 229 0.09 -13.76 -1.87
C VAL A 229 -0.19 -14.48 -3.17
N ASP A 230 0.54 -15.57 -3.47
CA ASP A 230 0.35 -16.33 -4.70
C ASP A 230 -1.10 -16.83 -4.82
N ARG A 231 -1.67 -17.35 -3.71
CA ARG A 231 -3.07 -17.82 -3.71
C ARG A 231 -4.08 -16.68 -3.87
N LEU A 232 -3.85 -15.53 -3.25
CA LEU A 232 -4.72 -14.35 -3.43
C LEU A 232 -4.75 -13.86 -4.88
N ILE A 233 -3.58 -13.78 -5.53
CA ILE A 233 -3.47 -13.40 -6.95
C ILE A 233 -4.15 -14.44 -7.86
N GLU A 234 -3.99 -15.74 -7.57
CA GLU A 234 -4.69 -16.81 -8.29
C GLU A 234 -6.22 -16.66 -8.17
N LEU A 235 -6.74 -16.43 -6.95
CA LEU A 235 -8.17 -16.23 -6.72
C LEU A 235 -8.71 -15.02 -7.50
N ALA A 236 -8.00 -13.89 -7.49
CA ALA A 236 -8.42 -12.72 -8.26
C ALA A 236 -8.48 -13.04 -9.77
N ASN A 237 -7.50 -13.77 -10.29
CA ASN A 237 -7.46 -14.20 -11.69
C ASN A 237 -8.55 -15.25 -12.02
N GLU A 238 -8.86 -16.17 -11.10
CA GLU A 238 -9.95 -17.16 -11.24
C GLU A 238 -11.33 -16.46 -11.27
N ASN A 239 -11.47 -15.36 -10.52
CA ASN A 239 -12.70 -14.55 -10.44
C ASN A 239 -12.84 -13.51 -11.56
N GLY A 240 -12.04 -13.64 -12.63
CA GLY A 240 -12.15 -12.82 -13.85
C GLY A 240 -10.86 -12.11 -14.23
N GLY A 241 -10.04 -11.68 -13.27
CA GLY A 241 -8.78 -10.98 -13.53
C GLY A 241 -8.96 -9.74 -14.39
N GLU A 242 -10.00 -8.94 -14.15
CA GLU A 242 -10.40 -7.82 -15.00
C GLU A 242 -9.42 -6.65 -14.95
N ASP A 243 -8.63 -6.56 -13.87
CA ASP A 243 -7.63 -5.52 -13.66
C ASP A 243 -6.27 -6.07 -13.25
N ASN A 244 -5.27 -5.18 -13.19
CA ASN A 244 -4.00 -5.46 -12.55
C ASN A 244 -4.25 -5.81 -11.08
N VAL A 245 -3.52 -6.77 -10.55
CA VAL A 245 -3.70 -7.23 -9.19
C VAL A 245 -2.35 -7.34 -8.50
N THR A 246 -2.21 -6.59 -7.41
CA THR A 246 -0.98 -6.55 -6.61
C THR A 246 -1.32 -6.76 -5.14
N ALA A 247 -0.53 -7.58 -4.47
CA ALA A 247 -0.66 -7.86 -3.05
C ALA A 247 0.70 -7.95 -2.36
N ILE A 248 0.76 -7.45 -1.12
CA ILE A 248 1.88 -7.61 -0.20
C ILE A 248 1.31 -8.14 1.12
N VAL A 249 1.78 -9.31 1.56
CA VAL A 249 1.45 -9.87 2.87
C VAL A 249 2.62 -9.70 3.81
N VAL A 250 2.37 -9.14 5.00
CA VAL A 250 3.37 -8.91 6.04
C VAL A 250 2.94 -9.60 7.32
N ARG A 251 3.76 -10.50 7.85
CA ARG A 251 3.49 -11.25 9.08
C ARG A 251 4.39 -10.80 10.21
N VAL A 252 3.80 -10.61 11.36
CA VAL A 252 4.50 -10.29 12.61
C VAL A 252 4.79 -11.58 13.37
N ALA A 253 5.98 -12.12 13.15
CA ALA A 253 6.43 -13.37 13.76
C ALA A 253 7.15 -13.15 15.10
N PRO A 254 7.14 -14.15 16.01
CA PRO A 254 7.99 -14.11 17.18
C PRO A 254 9.47 -14.15 16.78
N GLU A 255 10.37 -13.58 17.62
CA GLU A 255 11.81 -13.75 17.40
C GLU A 255 12.19 -15.23 17.30
N PRO A 256 12.96 -15.62 16.29
CA PRO A 256 13.40 -16.99 16.15
C PRO A 256 14.22 -17.39 17.39
N LYS A 257 13.78 -18.45 18.08
CA LYS A 257 14.48 -19.00 19.25
C LYS A 257 15.67 -19.83 18.79
N GLY A 258 16.91 -19.32 18.97
CA GLY A 258 18.13 -20.12 18.73
C GLY A 258 19.43 -19.31 18.68
N LEU A 259 20.53 -19.94 19.04
CA LEU A 259 21.91 -19.36 19.01
C LEU A 259 22.32 -18.88 17.61
N LEU A 260 21.82 -19.52 16.54
CA LEU A 260 22.10 -19.14 15.13
C LEU A 260 21.47 -17.81 14.71
N ALA A 261 20.37 -17.39 15.33
CA ALA A 261 19.74 -16.10 15.06
C ALA A 261 20.58 -14.92 15.61
N ARG A 262 21.33 -15.13 16.72
CA ARG A 262 22.24 -14.13 17.29
C ARG A 262 23.44 -13.87 16.38
N CYS A 263 23.93 -14.89 15.66
CA CYS A 263 25.06 -14.75 14.73
C CYS A 263 24.72 -13.97 13.47
N ARG A 264 23.46 -14.08 12.93
CA ARG A 264 23.01 -13.29 11.78
C ARG A 264 22.92 -11.79 12.08
N ARG A 265 22.48 -11.43 13.29
CA ARG A 265 22.39 -10.02 13.72
C ARG A 265 23.77 -9.37 13.82
N TRP A 266 24.78 -10.12 14.32
CA TRP A 266 26.15 -9.64 14.44
C TRP A 266 26.84 -9.45 13.08
N TRP A 267 26.55 -10.34 12.12
CA TRP A 267 27.09 -10.25 10.76
C TRP A 267 26.51 -9.08 9.94
N ASN A 268 25.27 -8.67 10.19
CA ASN A 268 24.61 -7.56 9.49
C ASN A 268 24.85 -6.19 10.14
N SER A 269 25.40 -6.11 11.35
CA SER A 269 25.74 -4.85 12.02
C SER A 269 27.18 -4.37 11.74
N GLU A 270 27.98 -5.14 11.03
CA GLU A 270 29.37 -4.80 10.65
C GLU A 270 29.54 -4.54 9.12
N LYS A 271 28.44 -4.37 8.40
CA LYS A 271 28.45 -3.92 7.00
C LYS A 271 27.62 -2.64 6.86
#